data_cec5289019fe0311fd710cd8724f0018
#
_entry.id   cec5289019fe0311fd710cd8724f0018
#
_cell.length_a   1.000
_cell.length_b   1.000
_cell.length_c   1.000
_cell.angle_alpha   90.00
_cell.angle_beta   90.00
_cell.angle_gamma   90.00
#
_symmetry.space_group_name_H-M   'P 1'
#
loop_
_entity.id
_entity.type
_entity.pdbx_description
1 polymer ?
#
loop_
_entity_poly.entity_id
_entity_poly.type
_entity_poly.pdbx_seq_one_letter_code
_entity_poly.pdbx_strand_id
1 'polypeptide(L)'
;MFPLGFSTLGCPGEPLDHVLELAKRNNIAGLELRTADDEFTHLGLTPAERRALRTRIEDAGLEILAVNSYVKLCAVEEQPLEAHLELAADLGARGVRVFPGDDPAEHLAEGPTPGEIRALDRVTSAPKDSRILLETHDSHSAGQKMAQLCRLLDAEAPSHNVKVLWDSAHTWSRGETPAEAYDLLKPWIDFIQIKDEDSTQDYKPVPIGAGDYPIADLLQTLKGTDYWLSLEWELKWHPHLPPLAEALPATLTWLS
;
A
#
# COMPACT_ATOMS: atom_id res chain seq x y z
N MET A 1 9.01 12.95 14.06
CA MET A 1 8.55 11.54 14.20
C MET A 1 7.50 11.36 13.12
N PHE A 2 7.58 10.31 12.33
CA PHE A 2 6.61 10.03 11.27
C PHE A 2 5.28 9.55 11.86
N PRO A 3 4.12 9.95 11.31
CA PRO A 3 2.86 9.32 11.67
C PRO A 3 2.89 7.85 11.23
N LEU A 4 2.43 6.94 12.12
CA LEU A 4 2.51 5.51 11.89
C LEU A 4 1.13 4.89 11.67
N GLY A 5 1.02 4.07 10.63
CA GLY A 5 -0.11 3.20 10.33
C GLY A 5 0.29 1.73 10.33
N PHE A 6 -0.69 0.86 10.14
CA PHE A 6 -0.48 -0.54 9.76
C PHE A 6 -1.58 -1.07 8.86
N SER A 7 -1.24 -2.12 8.10
CA SER A 7 -2.19 -2.86 7.29
C SER A 7 -2.90 -3.96 8.10
N THR A 8 -4.23 -4.07 7.96
CA THR A 8 -5.00 -5.16 8.59
C THR A 8 -4.68 -6.55 7.98
N LEU A 9 -3.83 -6.60 6.95
CA LEU A 9 -3.20 -7.84 6.48
C LEU A 9 -2.43 -8.56 7.61
N GLY A 10 -1.95 -7.81 8.59
CA GLY A 10 -1.24 -8.31 9.77
C GLY A 10 -2.13 -8.90 10.87
N CYS A 11 -3.44 -8.77 10.76
CA CYS A 11 -4.41 -9.33 11.70
C CYS A 11 -5.64 -9.88 10.94
N PRO A 12 -5.43 -10.86 10.04
CA PRO A 12 -6.47 -11.35 9.13
C PRO A 12 -7.64 -11.98 9.89
N GLY A 13 -8.87 -11.55 9.54
CA GLY A 13 -10.11 -12.05 10.14
C GLY A 13 -10.38 -11.56 11.57
N GLU A 14 -9.53 -10.69 12.12
CA GLU A 14 -9.77 -10.14 13.45
C GLU A 14 -10.90 -9.10 13.44
N PRO A 15 -11.72 -9.05 14.50
CA PRO A 15 -12.79 -8.08 14.59
C PRO A 15 -12.24 -6.65 14.73
N LEU A 16 -12.97 -5.65 14.21
CA LEU A 16 -12.58 -4.25 14.28
C LEU A 16 -12.20 -3.79 15.69
N ASP A 17 -12.90 -4.23 16.74
CA ASP A 17 -12.60 -3.85 18.12
C ASP A 17 -11.18 -4.23 18.53
N HIS A 18 -10.70 -5.40 18.11
CA HIS A 18 -9.33 -5.83 18.35
C HIS A 18 -8.32 -4.96 17.59
N VAL A 19 -8.59 -4.64 16.31
CA VAL A 19 -7.76 -3.75 15.49
C VAL A 19 -7.64 -2.37 16.12
N LEU A 20 -8.75 -1.79 16.59
CA LEU A 20 -8.76 -0.49 17.26
C LEU A 20 -7.99 -0.52 18.59
N GLU A 21 -8.09 -1.61 19.33
CA GLU A 21 -7.33 -1.78 20.59
C GLU A 21 -5.82 -1.89 20.32
N LEU A 22 -5.39 -2.63 19.29
CA LEU A 22 -3.99 -2.71 18.87
C LEU A 22 -3.45 -1.34 18.48
N ALA A 23 -4.20 -0.58 17.67
CA ALA A 23 -3.84 0.76 17.27
C ALA A 23 -3.65 1.68 18.48
N LYS A 24 -4.62 1.71 19.39
CA LYS A 24 -4.59 2.53 20.60
C LYS A 24 -3.41 2.21 21.51
N ARG A 25 -3.13 0.92 21.75
CA ARG A 25 -2.03 0.49 22.63
C ARG A 25 -0.65 0.90 22.11
N ASN A 26 -0.51 1.03 20.79
CA ASN A 26 0.75 1.31 20.14
C ASN A 26 0.84 2.74 19.57
N ASN A 27 -0.07 3.65 19.93
CA ASN A 27 -0.14 5.03 19.40
C ASN A 27 -0.13 5.08 17.87
N ILE A 28 -0.79 4.13 17.23
CA ILE A 28 -0.98 4.13 15.78
C ILE A 28 -2.03 5.17 15.43
N ALA A 29 -1.82 5.88 14.35
CA ALA A 29 -2.70 6.97 13.91
C ALA A 29 -3.43 6.65 12.59
N GLY A 30 -3.06 5.60 11.87
CA GLY A 30 -3.68 5.25 10.60
C GLY A 30 -3.81 3.75 10.34
N LEU A 31 -4.76 3.39 9.48
CA LEU A 31 -5.02 2.01 9.08
C LEU A 31 -5.06 1.89 7.55
N GLU A 32 -4.47 0.83 7.04
CA GLU A 32 -4.77 0.30 5.71
C GLU A 32 -5.75 -0.87 5.86
N LEU A 33 -6.91 -0.77 5.24
CA LEU A 33 -7.98 -1.77 5.37
C LEU A 33 -7.91 -2.78 4.24
N ARG A 34 -7.45 -4.00 4.54
CA ARG A 34 -7.52 -5.12 3.58
C ARG A 34 -8.97 -5.40 3.24
N THR A 35 -9.28 -5.47 1.94
CA THR A 35 -10.63 -5.73 1.45
C THR A 35 -10.73 -7.15 0.91
N ALA A 36 -11.48 -7.99 1.61
CA ALA A 36 -11.75 -9.39 1.22
C ALA A 36 -13.00 -9.90 1.95
N ASP A 37 -13.59 -10.98 1.44
CA ASP A 37 -14.85 -11.55 1.99
C ASP A 37 -14.69 -12.08 3.43
N ASP A 38 -13.46 -12.38 3.86
CA ASP A 38 -13.11 -12.86 5.20
C ASP A 38 -12.72 -11.73 6.16
N GLU A 39 -12.91 -10.46 5.76
CA GLU A 39 -12.56 -9.27 6.54
C GLU A 39 -13.80 -8.44 6.91
N PHE A 40 -13.67 -7.59 7.93
CA PHE A 40 -14.72 -6.61 8.26
C PHE A 40 -14.88 -5.51 7.20
N THR A 41 -13.93 -5.39 6.27
CA THR A 41 -13.98 -4.48 5.11
C THR A 41 -14.10 -5.32 3.84
N HIS A 42 -15.26 -5.28 3.19
CA HIS A 42 -15.55 -6.01 1.95
C HIS A 42 -16.57 -5.27 1.09
N LEU A 43 -16.63 -5.61 -0.21
CA LEU A 43 -17.52 -4.94 -1.16
C LEU A 43 -19.02 -5.15 -0.87
N GLY A 44 -19.37 -6.22 -0.16
CA GLY A 44 -20.76 -6.53 0.22
C GLY A 44 -21.34 -5.66 1.33
N LEU A 45 -20.56 -4.75 1.94
CA LEU A 45 -21.07 -3.84 2.97
C LEU A 45 -22.15 -2.89 2.40
N THR A 46 -23.26 -2.80 3.09
CA THR A 46 -24.30 -1.80 2.80
C THR A 46 -23.79 -0.37 3.10
N PRO A 47 -24.41 0.67 2.51
CA PRO A 47 -24.02 2.05 2.80
C PRO A 47 -24.14 2.43 4.30
N ALA A 48 -25.04 1.79 5.03
CA ALA A 48 -25.18 2.01 6.48
C ALA A 48 -24.03 1.39 7.27
N GLU A 49 -23.60 0.18 6.89
CA GLU A 49 -22.45 -0.49 7.51
C GLU A 49 -21.14 0.23 7.18
N ARG A 50 -20.94 0.71 5.93
CA ARG A 50 -19.77 1.53 5.56
C ARG A 50 -19.67 2.79 6.43
N ARG A 51 -20.79 3.52 6.62
CA ARG A 51 -20.83 4.70 7.50
C ARG A 51 -20.54 4.36 8.96
N ALA A 52 -21.11 3.26 9.46
CA ALA A 52 -20.87 2.82 10.84
C ALA A 52 -19.40 2.43 11.05
N LEU A 53 -18.79 1.72 10.08
CA LEU A 53 -17.38 1.35 10.11
C LEU A 53 -16.48 2.60 10.12
N ARG A 54 -16.73 3.54 9.21
CA ARG A 54 -16.04 4.83 9.16
C ARG A 54 -16.10 5.56 10.49
N THR A 55 -17.33 5.77 11.02
CA THR A 55 -17.52 6.49 12.28
C THR A 55 -16.75 5.84 13.43
N ARG A 56 -16.74 4.51 13.53
CA ARG A 56 -16.01 3.81 14.59
C ARG A 56 -14.49 4.00 14.50
N ILE A 57 -13.94 4.04 13.29
CA ILE A 57 -12.50 4.27 13.07
C ILE A 57 -12.16 5.74 13.37
N GLU A 58 -12.97 6.69 12.89
CA GLU A 58 -12.79 8.12 13.15
C GLU A 58 -12.93 8.46 14.65
N ASP A 59 -13.92 7.88 15.35
CA ASP A 59 -14.11 8.05 16.79
C ASP A 59 -12.94 7.50 17.63
N ALA A 60 -12.22 6.52 17.09
CA ALA A 60 -10.98 6.03 17.69
C ALA A 60 -9.76 6.94 17.40
N GLY A 61 -9.95 8.03 16.65
CA GLY A 61 -8.89 8.97 16.28
C GLY A 61 -7.95 8.47 15.18
N LEU A 62 -8.41 7.52 14.36
CA LEU A 62 -7.61 6.90 13.30
C LEU A 62 -8.01 7.43 11.92
N GLU A 63 -7.02 7.59 11.06
CA GLU A 63 -7.19 7.87 9.63
C GLU A 63 -7.18 6.57 8.82
N ILE A 64 -8.01 6.48 7.79
CA ILE A 64 -7.97 5.36 6.84
C ILE A 64 -7.05 5.76 5.69
N LEU A 65 -5.84 5.19 5.68
CA LEU A 65 -4.81 5.51 4.68
C LEU A 65 -5.16 4.91 3.31
N ALA A 66 -5.70 3.70 3.30
CA ALA A 66 -6.09 3.02 2.08
C ALA A 66 -7.18 1.97 2.31
N VAL A 67 -7.98 1.73 1.28
CA VAL A 67 -8.72 0.49 1.06
C VAL A 67 -7.84 -0.40 0.19
N ASN A 68 -7.29 -1.47 0.77
CA ASN A 68 -6.35 -2.35 0.09
C ASN A 68 -7.09 -3.42 -0.73
N SER A 69 -7.23 -3.16 -2.02
CA SER A 69 -7.86 -4.09 -2.98
C SER A 69 -6.84 -5.08 -3.58
N TYR A 70 -7.33 -6.07 -4.31
CA TYR A 70 -6.52 -6.96 -5.16
C TYR A 70 -6.66 -6.62 -6.65
N VAL A 71 -7.13 -5.42 -6.97
CA VAL A 71 -7.23 -4.91 -8.34
C VAL A 71 -5.84 -4.81 -8.96
N LYS A 72 -5.71 -5.30 -10.19
CA LYS A 72 -4.50 -5.20 -11.02
C LYS A 72 -4.78 -4.30 -12.21
N LEU A 73 -4.15 -3.12 -12.25
CA LEU A 73 -4.45 -2.13 -13.29
C LEU A 73 -4.09 -2.61 -14.70
N CYS A 74 -3.01 -3.39 -14.85
CA CYS A 74 -2.54 -3.87 -16.15
C CYS A 74 -3.19 -5.19 -16.59
N ALA A 75 -3.98 -5.86 -15.72
CA ALA A 75 -4.56 -7.17 -16.04
C ALA A 75 -5.49 -7.12 -17.26
N VAL A 76 -5.55 -8.24 -17.98
CA VAL A 76 -6.45 -8.41 -19.14
C VAL A 76 -7.90 -8.48 -18.69
N GLU A 77 -8.15 -9.21 -17.58
CA GLU A 77 -9.48 -9.41 -17.03
C GLU A 77 -10.05 -8.11 -16.48
N GLU A 78 -11.36 -7.98 -16.53
CA GLU A 78 -12.07 -6.87 -15.90
C GLU A 78 -11.82 -6.89 -14.39
N GLN A 79 -11.63 -5.70 -13.82
CA GLN A 79 -11.30 -5.52 -12.42
C GLN A 79 -12.37 -4.67 -11.72
N PRO A 80 -12.76 -4.99 -10.48
CA PRO A 80 -13.79 -4.24 -9.76
C PRO A 80 -13.25 -2.92 -9.16
N LEU A 81 -12.55 -2.12 -9.97
CA LEU A 81 -11.92 -0.88 -9.51
C LEU A 81 -12.96 0.13 -9.01
N GLU A 82 -14.02 0.36 -9.79
CA GLU A 82 -15.07 1.33 -9.47
C GLU A 82 -15.74 1.03 -8.13
N ALA A 83 -16.06 -0.24 -7.87
CA ALA A 83 -16.66 -0.66 -6.60
C ALA A 83 -15.73 -0.42 -5.39
N HIS A 84 -14.42 -0.58 -5.56
CA HIS A 84 -13.46 -0.26 -4.51
C HIS A 84 -13.28 1.26 -4.31
N LEU A 85 -13.32 2.04 -5.39
CA LEU A 85 -13.27 3.52 -5.30
C LEU A 85 -14.50 4.06 -4.57
N GLU A 86 -15.70 3.51 -4.84
CA GLU A 86 -16.92 3.83 -4.11
C GLU A 86 -16.80 3.46 -2.62
N LEU A 87 -16.32 2.25 -2.31
CA LEU A 87 -16.08 1.82 -0.93
C LEU A 87 -15.11 2.76 -0.20
N ALA A 88 -14.02 3.15 -0.84
CA ALA A 88 -13.04 4.06 -0.27
C ALA A 88 -13.63 5.45 0.01
N ALA A 89 -14.43 5.98 -0.91
CA ALA A 89 -15.13 7.25 -0.73
C ALA A 89 -16.11 7.20 0.45
N ASP A 90 -16.92 6.14 0.58
CA ASP A 90 -17.86 5.95 1.67
C ASP A 90 -17.16 5.83 3.04
N LEU A 91 -16.01 5.15 3.06
CA LEU A 91 -15.19 4.99 4.26
C LEU A 91 -14.35 6.24 4.59
N GLY A 92 -14.24 7.20 3.69
CA GLY A 92 -13.39 8.37 3.87
C GLY A 92 -11.89 8.04 3.82
N ALA A 93 -11.51 6.96 3.13
CA ALA A 93 -10.13 6.59 2.92
C ALA A 93 -9.42 7.56 1.97
N ARG A 94 -8.10 7.70 2.10
CA ARG A 94 -7.31 8.53 1.17
C ARG A 94 -7.40 8.03 -0.26
N GLY A 95 -7.49 6.71 -0.47
CA GLY A 95 -7.59 6.11 -1.79
C GLY A 95 -7.73 4.60 -1.75
N VAL A 96 -7.67 4.00 -2.93
CA VAL A 96 -7.68 2.55 -3.13
C VAL A 96 -6.29 2.08 -3.52
N ARG A 97 -5.70 1.18 -2.73
CA ARG A 97 -4.48 0.51 -3.13
C ARG A 97 -4.79 -0.52 -4.23
N VAL A 98 -4.00 -0.47 -5.28
CA VAL A 98 -4.04 -1.39 -6.42
C VAL A 98 -2.64 -1.87 -6.78
N PHE A 99 -2.55 -3.02 -7.43
CA PHE A 99 -1.30 -3.54 -7.98
C PHE A 99 -1.15 -3.16 -9.46
N PRO A 100 0.08 -3.08 -9.98
CA PRO A 100 0.31 -3.02 -11.42
C PRO A 100 -0.15 -4.30 -12.12
N GLY A 101 0.44 -5.44 -11.79
CA GLY A 101 0.03 -6.76 -12.28
C GLY A 101 0.13 -6.93 -13.79
N ASP A 102 1.18 -6.38 -14.41
CA ASP A 102 1.45 -6.54 -15.84
C ASP A 102 2.01 -7.93 -16.15
N ASP A 103 1.69 -8.45 -17.34
CA ASP A 103 2.20 -9.76 -17.80
C ASP A 103 3.59 -9.58 -18.41
N PRO A 104 4.63 -10.23 -17.87
CA PRO A 104 5.98 -10.20 -18.47
C PRO A 104 6.02 -10.67 -19.92
N ALA A 105 5.07 -11.52 -20.35
CA ALA A 105 4.98 -12.00 -21.72
C ALA A 105 4.52 -10.91 -22.71
N GLU A 106 3.90 -9.84 -22.23
CA GLU A 106 3.45 -8.70 -23.04
C GLU A 106 4.53 -7.60 -23.19
N HIS A 107 5.70 -7.77 -22.57
CA HIS A 107 6.74 -6.75 -22.63
C HIS A 107 7.25 -6.55 -24.06
N LEU A 108 7.23 -5.29 -24.50
CA LEU A 108 7.77 -4.86 -25.79
C LEU A 108 9.21 -4.34 -25.62
N ALA A 109 9.97 -4.37 -26.70
CA ALA A 109 11.33 -3.84 -26.68
C ALA A 109 11.37 -2.31 -26.51
N GLU A 110 10.32 -1.62 -26.96
CA GLU A 110 10.18 -0.16 -26.88
C GLU A 110 8.72 0.22 -26.62
N GLY A 111 8.53 1.33 -25.89
CA GLY A 111 7.22 1.91 -25.58
C GLY A 111 6.49 1.23 -24.41
N PRO A 112 5.27 1.71 -24.10
CA PRO A 112 4.44 1.13 -23.04
C PRO A 112 3.95 -0.26 -23.44
N THR A 113 3.80 -1.14 -22.44
CA THR A 113 3.23 -2.47 -22.65
C THR A 113 1.72 -2.40 -22.92
N PRO A 114 1.10 -3.45 -23.52
CA PRO A 114 -0.35 -3.53 -23.59
C PRO A 114 -1.03 -3.42 -22.22
N GLY A 115 -0.39 -3.95 -21.17
CA GLY A 115 -0.87 -3.82 -19.78
C GLY A 115 -0.86 -2.39 -19.28
N GLU A 116 0.21 -1.64 -19.52
CA GLU A 116 0.30 -0.21 -19.15
C GLU A 116 -0.74 0.65 -19.91
N ILE A 117 -1.07 0.30 -21.15
CA ILE A 117 -2.17 0.94 -21.88
C ILE A 117 -3.52 0.63 -21.23
N ARG A 118 -3.78 -0.63 -20.79
CA ARG A 118 -4.99 -0.97 -20.04
C ARG A 118 -5.07 -0.21 -18.71
N ALA A 119 -3.93 -0.04 -18.02
CA ALA A 119 -3.87 0.79 -16.82
C ALA A 119 -4.24 2.25 -17.09
N LEU A 120 -3.72 2.83 -18.18
CA LEU A 120 -4.07 4.17 -18.62
C LEU A 120 -5.57 4.31 -18.89
N ASP A 121 -6.20 3.36 -19.59
CA ASP A 121 -7.63 3.38 -19.90
C ASP A 121 -8.47 3.32 -18.61
N ARG A 122 -8.11 2.45 -17.64
CA ARG A 122 -8.79 2.34 -16.35
C ARG A 122 -8.67 3.62 -15.51
N VAL A 123 -7.47 4.19 -15.46
CA VAL A 123 -7.21 5.45 -14.75
C VAL A 123 -7.99 6.60 -15.37
N THR A 124 -8.04 6.68 -16.70
CA THR A 124 -8.77 7.73 -17.43
C THR A 124 -10.27 7.64 -17.21
N SER A 125 -10.79 6.41 -17.04
CA SER A 125 -12.22 6.13 -16.80
C SER A 125 -12.63 6.29 -15.34
N ALA A 126 -11.67 6.33 -14.40
CA ALA A 126 -11.97 6.48 -12.98
C ALA A 126 -12.53 7.87 -12.64
N PRO A 127 -13.41 8.00 -11.61
CA PRO A 127 -13.88 9.28 -11.13
C PRO A 127 -12.70 10.20 -10.74
N LYS A 128 -12.72 11.45 -11.19
CA LYS A 128 -11.57 12.38 -11.03
C LYS A 128 -11.23 12.76 -9.59
N ASP A 129 -12.19 12.70 -8.71
CA ASP A 129 -12.06 12.94 -7.26
C ASP A 129 -11.63 11.71 -6.48
N SER A 130 -11.61 10.54 -7.13
CA SER A 130 -11.14 9.29 -6.53
C SER A 130 -9.63 9.16 -6.66
N ARG A 131 -8.96 8.75 -5.57
CA ARG A 131 -7.51 8.51 -5.57
C ARG A 131 -7.21 7.03 -5.73
N ILE A 132 -6.33 6.73 -6.67
CA ILE A 132 -5.72 5.40 -6.87
C ILE A 132 -4.32 5.44 -6.28
N LEU A 133 -4.03 4.49 -5.38
CA LEU A 133 -2.72 4.31 -4.74
C LEU A 133 -2.05 3.09 -5.39
N LEU A 134 -1.16 3.36 -6.34
CA LEU A 134 -0.46 2.34 -7.10
C LEU A 134 0.76 1.86 -6.31
N GLU A 135 0.72 0.62 -5.84
CA GLU A 135 1.79 0.05 -5.02
C GLU A 135 2.99 -0.37 -5.89
N THR A 136 4.20 -0.10 -5.41
CA THR A 136 5.43 -0.69 -5.97
C THR A 136 5.41 -2.20 -5.70
N HIS A 137 4.87 -2.97 -6.63
CA HIS A 137 4.58 -4.40 -6.47
C HIS A 137 4.69 -5.14 -7.81
N ASP A 138 4.77 -6.46 -7.79
CA ASP A 138 4.75 -7.35 -8.95
C ASP A 138 5.71 -6.89 -10.08
N SER A 139 5.13 -6.62 -11.26
CA SER A 139 5.84 -6.17 -12.48
C SER A 139 6.52 -4.81 -12.35
N HIS A 140 6.03 -3.95 -11.43
CA HIS A 140 6.53 -2.60 -11.20
C HIS A 140 7.07 -2.43 -9.76
N SER A 141 7.62 -3.50 -9.18
CA SER A 141 8.27 -3.44 -7.87
C SER A 141 9.56 -2.60 -7.87
N ALA A 142 10.25 -2.45 -9.01
CA ALA A 142 11.37 -1.52 -9.14
C ALA A 142 10.87 -0.07 -9.29
N GLY A 143 11.44 0.86 -8.54
CA GLY A 143 11.10 2.27 -8.58
C GLY A 143 11.26 2.88 -9.97
N GLN A 144 12.27 2.45 -10.73
CA GLN A 144 12.45 2.89 -12.11
C GLN A 144 11.25 2.51 -13.00
N LYS A 145 10.73 1.29 -12.90
CA LYS A 145 9.57 0.84 -13.67
C LYS A 145 8.29 1.56 -13.23
N MET A 146 8.08 1.68 -11.92
CA MET A 146 6.95 2.44 -11.38
C MET A 146 6.98 3.89 -11.85
N ALA A 147 8.13 4.56 -11.82
CA ALA A 147 8.27 5.92 -12.32
C ALA A 147 8.01 6.04 -13.84
N GLN A 148 8.30 5.01 -14.65
CA GLN A 148 7.97 4.99 -16.07
C GLN A 148 6.45 4.99 -16.28
N LEU A 149 5.73 4.12 -15.57
CA LEU A 149 4.26 4.07 -15.63
C LEU A 149 3.64 5.38 -15.15
N CYS A 150 4.13 5.97 -14.05
CA CYS A 150 3.64 7.27 -13.58
C CYS A 150 3.84 8.39 -14.60
N ARG A 151 5.00 8.44 -15.28
CA ARG A 151 5.24 9.43 -16.35
C ARG A 151 4.31 9.22 -17.55
N LEU A 152 4.00 7.98 -17.92
CA LEU A 152 3.01 7.68 -18.95
C LEU A 152 1.64 8.24 -18.56
N LEU A 153 1.21 7.99 -17.32
CA LEU A 153 -0.08 8.50 -16.81
C LEU A 153 -0.11 10.02 -16.78
N ASP A 154 0.96 10.69 -16.33
CA ASP A 154 1.08 12.15 -16.31
C ASP A 154 0.98 12.74 -17.72
N ALA A 155 1.59 12.08 -18.72
CA ALA A 155 1.60 12.55 -20.10
C ALA A 155 0.24 12.38 -20.80
N GLU A 156 -0.39 11.22 -20.63
CA GLU A 156 -1.57 10.83 -21.42
C GLU A 156 -2.90 11.09 -20.68
N ALA A 157 -2.88 11.20 -19.36
CA ALA A 157 -4.04 11.46 -18.51
C ALA A 157 -3.76 12.55 -17.45
N PRO A 158 -3.39 13.77 -17.82
CA PRO A 158 -2.85 14.79 -16.90
C PRO A 158 -3.80 15.22 -15.77
N SER A 159 -5.06 14.82 -15.83
CA SER A 159 -6.05 15.07 -14.77
C SER A 159 -6.28 13.86 -13.84
N HIS A 160 -5.45 12.82 -13.94
CA HIS A 160 -5.57 11.66 -13.07
C HIS A 160 -5.25 12.00 -11.60
N ASN A 161 -5.75 11.18 -10.67
CA ASN A 161 -5.42 11.26 -9.26
C ASN A 161 -4.75 9.93 -8.80
N VAL A 162 -3.72 9.51 -9.54
CA VAL A 162 -2.88 8.38 -9.15
C VAL A 162 -1.72 8.88 -8.31
N LYS A 163 -1.48 8.23 -7.18
CA LYS A 163 -0.31 8.38 -6.33
C LYS A 163 0.36 7.04 -6.15
N VAL A 164 1.61 7.04 -5.70
CA VAL A 164 2.37 5.84 -5.40
C VAL A 164 2.23 5.53 -3.91
N LEU A 165 1.82 4.32 -3.60
CA LEU A 165 2.07 3.67 -2.35
C LEU A 165 3.44 2.99 -2.49
N TRP A 166 4.45 3.57 -1.86
CA TRP A 166 5.80 3.04 -1.98
C TRP A 166 6.03 1.96 -0.92
N ASP A 167 5.90 0.68 -1.31
CA ASP A 167 6.48 -0.40 -0.52
C ASP A 167 7.99 -0.36 -0.71
N SER A 168 8.68 0.07 0.33
CA SER A 168 10.10 0.35 0.27
C SER A 168 10.96 -0.93 0.25
N ALA A 169 10.46 -2.04 0.79
CA ALA A 169 11.12 -3.32 0.73
C ALA A 169 11.07 -3.92 -0.68
N HIS A 170 9.97 -3.72 -1.41
CA HIS A 170 9.87 -4.20 -2.80
C HIS A 170 10.88 -3.52 -3.72
N THR A 171 11.12 -2.21 -3.59
CA THR A 171 12.15 -1.54 -4.39
C THR A 171 13.56 -1.99 -3.99
N TRP A 172 13.80 -2.19 -2.68
CA TRP A 172 15.06 -2.71 -2.18
C TRP A 172 15.34 -4.12 -2.69
N SER A 173 14.34 -5.00 -2.74
CA SER A 173 14.48 -6.36 -3.30
C SER A 173 14.87 -6.38 -4.80
N ARG A 174 14.73 -5.23 -5.47
CA ARG A 174 15.18 -5.03 -6.88
C ARG A 174 16.56 -4.38 -6.97
N GLY A 175 17.23 -4.20 -5.85
CA GLY A 175 18.60 -3.68 -5.78
C GLY A 175 18.68 -2.15 -5.72
N GLU A 176 17.55 -1.46 -5.53
CA GLU A 176 17.53 -0.02 -5.35
C GLU A 176 17.69 0.34 -3.86
N THR A 177 18.59 1.25 -3.55
CA THR A 177 18.67 1.81 -2.20
C THR A 177 17.44 2.68 -1.90
N PRO A 178 17.07 2.91 -0.62
CA PRO A 178 15.98 3.82 -0.27
C PRO A 178 16.12 5.21 -0.89
N ALA A 179 17.34 5.75 -0.98
CA ALA A 179 17.60 7.05 -1.58
C ALA A 179 17.36 7.07 -3.10
N GLU A 180 17.80 6.04 -3.82
CA GLU A 180 17.59 5.92 -5.26
C GLU A 180 16.10 5.76 -5.59
N ALA A 181 15.39 4.88 -4.89
CA ALA A 181 13.96 4.68 -5.07
C ALA A 181 13.17 5.96 -4.74
N TYR A 182 13.51 6.65 -3.63
CA TYR A 182 12.90 7.92 -3.26
C TYR A 182 13.08 8.98 -4.36
N ASP A 183 14.30 9.14 -4.87
CA ASP A 183 14.57 10.15 -5.92
C ASP A 183 13.78 9.90 -7.20
N LEU A 184 13.51 8.63 -7.52
CA LEU A 184 12.67 8.24 -8.65
C LEU A 184 11.20 8.52 -8.41
N LEU A 185 10.68 8.27 -7.20
CA LEU A 185 9.25 8.19 -6.88
C LEU A 185 8.68 9.41 -6.19
N LYS A 186 9.50 10.27 -5.57
CA LYS A 186 9.08 11.43 -4.75
C LYS A 186 7.99 12.34 -5.35
N PRO A 187 7.83 12.51 -6.68
CA PRO A 187 6.74 13.34 -7.21
C PRO A 187 5.35 12.74 -6.98
N TRP A 188 5.27 11.42 -6.79
CA TRP A 188 4.01 10.69 -6.73
C TRP A 188 3.72 10.04 -5.38
N ILE A 189 4.70 9.89 -4.47
CA ILE A 189 4.50 9.20 -3.17
C ILE A 189 3.35 9.85 -2.39
N ASP A 190 2.38 9.02 -1.94
CA ASP A 190 1.37 9.38 -0.94
C ASP A 190 1.84 8.99 0.47
N PHE A 191 2.15 7.71 0.65
CA PHE A 191 2.72 7.17 1.88
C PHE A 191 3.61 5.94 1.59
N ILE A 192 4.28 5.43 2.62
CA ILE A 192 5.34 4.43 2.48
C ILE A 192 5.00 3.23 3.35
N GLN A 193 5.00 2.05 2.75
CA GLN A 193 4.97 0.78 3.48
C GLN A 193 6.39 0.37 3.87
N ILE A 194 6.47 -0.19 5.07
CA ILE A 194 7.70 -0.73 5.66
C ILE A 194 7.46 -2.14 6.17
N LYS A 195 8.44 -2.99 6.02
CA LYS A 195 8.54 -4.33 6.58
C LYS A 195 10.00 -4.73 6.67
N ASP A 196 10.31 -5.77 7.41
CA ASP A 196 11.68 -6.31 7.50
C ASP A 196 11.77 -7.63 6.75
N GLU A 197 12.83 -7.78 5.96
CA GLU A 197 13.07 -8.91 5.09
C GLU A 197 14.51 -9.38 5.23
N ASP A 198 14.76 -10.66 4.95
CA ASP A 198 16.09 -11.26 4.91
C ASP A 198 16.54 -11.46 3.46
N SER A 199 17.48 -10.63 3.01
CA SER A 199 18.01 -10.68 1.63
C SER A 199 18.74 -12.00 1.33
N THR A 200 19.22 -12.71 2.36
CA THR A 200 19.89 -14.00 2.21
C THR A 200 18.91 -15.16 1.98
N GLN A 201 17.62 -14.92 2.23
CA GLN A 201 16.52 -15.88 2.05
C GLN A 201 15.51 -15.40 1.00
N ASP A 202 15.99 -14.83 -0.11
CA ASP A 202 15.16 -14.35 -1.22
C ASP A 202 14.13 -13.29 -0.78
N TYR A 203 14.59 -12.36 0.07
CA TYR A 203 13.76 -11.26 0.61
C TYR A 203 12.49 -11.76 1.32
N LYS A 204 12.63 -12.84 2.05
CA LYS A 204 11.52 -13.40 2.83
C LYS A 204 11.20 -12.48 4.02
N PRO A 205 9.91 -12.17 4.28
CA PRO A 205 9.50 -11.43 5.46
C PRO A 205 9.91 -12.16 6.75
N VAL A 206 10.52 -11.40 7.67
CA VAL A 206 11.01 -11.89 8.96
C VAL A 206 10.51 -11.01 10.11
N PRO A 207 10.61 -11.48 11.38
CA PRO A 207 10.30 -10.62 12.52
C PRO A 207 11.10 -9.31 12.47
N ILE A 208 10.45 -8.21 12.81
CA ILE A 208 11.05 -6.87 12.79
C ILE A 208 12.35 -6.83 13.60
N GLY A 209 13.41 -6.38 12.96
CA GLY A 209 14.77 -6.32 13.51
C GLY A 209 15.58 -7.62 13.34
N ALA A 210 15.01 -8.66 12.70
CA ALA A 210 15.72 -9.91 12.43
C ALA A 210 16.25 -10.00 10.99
N GLY A 211 15.84 -9.08 10.11
CA GLY A 211 16.29 -8.97 8.73
C GLY A 211 17.44 -7.99 8.55
N ASP A 212 17.63 -7.62 7.31
CA ASP A 212 18.69 -6.69 6.89
C ASP A 212 18.16 -5.53 6.03
N TYR A 213 16.84 -5.30 6.03
CA TYR A 213 16.27 -4.13 5.37
C TYR A 213 16.89 -2.84 5.94
N PRO A 214 17.40 -1.91 5.08
CA PRO A 214 18.17 -0.74 5.51
C PRO A 214 17.28 0.39 6.05
N ILE A 215 16.55 0.14 7.16
CA ILE A 215 15.60 1.11 7.73
C ILE A 215 16.26 2.43 8.11
N ALA A 216 17.50 2.42 8.61
CA ALA A 216 18.21 3.63 8.97
C ALA A 216 18.44 4.54 7.76
N ASP A 217 18.74 3.96 6.60
CA ASP A 217 18.92 4.70 5.34
C ASP A 217 17.59 5.26 4.85
N LEU A 218 16.48 4.50 4.99
CA LEU A 218 15.15 5.01 4.70
C LEU A 218 14.82 6.22 5.57
N LEU A 219 14.98 6.11 6.88
CA LEU A 219 14.68 7.21 7.81
C LEU A 219 15.56 8.44 7.56
N GLN A 220 16.82 8.24 7.20
CA GLN A 220 17.71 9.34 6.82
C GLN A 220 17.27 10.00 5.51
N THR A 221 16.83 9.20 4.52
CA THR A 221 16.32 9.69 3.23
C THR A 221 15.05 10.53 3.41
N LEU A 222 14.16 10.12 4.30
CA LEU A 222 12.89 10.80 4.56
C LEU A 222 12.99 11.95 5.56
N LYS A 223 14.17 12.25 6.06
CA LYS A 223 14.36 13.30 7.08
C LYS A 223 13.85 14.66 6.60
N GLY A 224 12.96 15.25 7.39
CA GLY A 224 12.35 16.56 7.09
C GLY A 224 11.10 16.47 6.20
N THR A 225 10.64 15.27 5.87
CA THR A 225 9.33 15.03 5.25
C THR A 225 8.28 14.69 6.30
N ASP A 226 7.02 14.68 5.90
CA ASP A 226 5.85 14.38 6.72
C ASP A 226 5.08 13.13 6.24
N TYR A 227 5.74 12.27 5.45
CA TYR A 227 5.12 11.04 4.98
C TYR A 227 4.66 10.14 6.13
N TRP A 228 3.56 9.42 5.89
CA TRP A 228 3.17 8.32 6.72
C TRP A 228 4.06 7.11 6.46
N LEU A 229 4.41 6.40 7.54
CA LEU A 229 4.96 5.06 7.46
C LEU A 229 3.88 4.06 7.89
N SER A 230 3.67 3.01 7.14
CA SER A 230 2.67 1.99 7.42
C SER A 230 3.34 0.62 7.49
N LEU A 231 3.17 -0.09 8.61
CA LEU A 231 3.67 -1.45 8.72
C LEU A 231 2.81 -2.39 7.86
N GLU A 232 3.39 -2.94 6.80
CA GLU A 232 2.78 -4.03 6.05
C GLU A 232 3.21 -5.37 6.65
N TRP A 233 2.49 -5.79 7.68
CA TRP A 233 2.75 -7.07 8.33
C TRP A 233 2.00 -8.19 7.64
N GLU A 234 2.71 -9.02 6.87
CA GLU A 234 2.13 -10.00 5.95
C GLU A 234 1.73 -11.33 6.62
N LEU A 235 1.22 -11.30 7.84
CA LEU A 235 0.86 -12.50 8.60
C LEU A 235 -0.13 -13.42 7.85
N LYS A 236 -1.02 -12.84 7.03
CA LYS A 236 -1.98 -13.60 6.20
C LYS A 236 -1.29 -14.59 5.27
N TRP A 237 -0.16 -14.20 4.69
CA TRP A 237 0.59 -14.98 3.70
C TRP A 237 1.77 -15.72 4.32
N HIS A 238 2.25 -15.23 5.45
CA HIS A 238 3.43 -15.73 6.15
C HIS A 238 3.09 -16.11 7.60
N PRO A 239 2.34 -17.21 7.83
CA PRO A 239 1.83 -17.59 9.16
C PRO A 239 2.93 -18.02 10.16
N HIS A 240 4.19 -18.04 9.74
CA HIS A 240 5.35 -18.23 10.62
C HIS A 240 5.75 -16.93 11.34
N LEU A 241 5.27 -15.78 10.89
CA LEU A 241 5.52 -14.50 11.55
C LEU A 241 4.79 -14.41 12.90
N PRO A 242 5.33 -13.68 13.89
CA PRO A 242 4.63 -13.45 15.13
C PRO A 242 3.34 -12.63 14.94
N PRO A 243 2.40 -12.68 15.89
CA PRO A 243 1.20 -11.87 15.85
C PRO A 243 1.51 -10.37 15.74
N LEU A 244 0.64 -9.60 15.09
CA LEU A 244 0.78 -8.15 14.94
C LEU A 244 0.96 -7.42 16.29
N ALA A 245 0.35 -7.94 17.36
CA ALA A 245 0.51 -7.43 18.72
C ALA A 245 1.98 -7.44 19.23
N GLU A 246 2.82 -8.32 18.69
CA GLU A 246 4.25 -8.38 18.98
C GLU A 246 5.06 -7.55 17.97
N ALA A 247 4.63 -7.53 16.71
CA ALA A 247 5.30 -6.78 15.64
C ALA A 247 5.23 -5.27 15.83
N LEU A 248 4.09 -4.71 16.27
CA LEU A 248 3.92 -3.27 16.45
C LEU A 248 4.90 -2.65 17.46
N PRO A 249 5.07 -3.16 18.70
CA PRO A 249 6.09 -2.65 19.61
C PRO A 249 7.53 -2.77 19.07
N ALA A 250 7.82 -3.88 18.36
CA ALA A 250 9.12 -4.07 17.72
C ALA A 250 9.37 -3.01 16.63
N THR A 251 8.34 -2.70 15.83
CA THR A 251 8.40 -1.65 14.79
C THR A 251 8.69 -0.28 15.41
N LEU A 252 8.03 0.09 16.51
CA LEU A 252 8.29 1.37 17.20
C LEU A 252 9.74 1.47 17.67
N THR A 253 10.32 0.36 18.15
CA THR A 253 11.73 0.30 18.53
C THR A 253 12.65 0.39 17.32
N TRP A 254 12.29 -0.27 16.22
CA TRP A 254 13.06 -0.28 14.96
C TRP A 254 13.13 1.09 14.29
N LEU A 255 12.09 1.92 14.47
CA LEU A 255 11.99 3.29 13.94
C LEU A 255 12.60 4.36 14.86
N SER A 256 13.09 3.99 16.05
CA SER A 256 13.72 4.91 17.01
C SER A 256 15.24 4.98 16.80
#